data_80925bfe827f927574b38c1cd8e3757d
#
_entry.id   80925bfe827f927574b38c1cd8e3757d
#
_cell.length_a   1.000
_cell.length_b   1.000
_cell.length_c   1.000
_cell.angle_alpha   90.00
_cell.angle_beta   90.00
_cell.angle_gamma   90.00
#
_symmetry.space_group_name_H-M   'P 1'
#
loop_
_entity.id
_entity.type
_entity.pdbx_description
1 polymer ?
#
loop_
_entity_poly.entity_id
_entity_poly.type
_entity_poly.pdbx_seq_one_letter_code
_entity_poly.pdbx_strand_id
1 'polypeptide(L)'
;TQATPEGELLSILGVEGTYVLVDFWASWCGPCRAANPALVAAYNAYHDKGFNIVGISLDQDAEKWKAGIEADGLPWPQVSDLNFWKNEIAVYYGIQYIPQNILLDDNGVIVGKNLSPEELNNFLMNNL
;
A
#
# COMPACT_ATOMS: atom_id res chain seq x y z
N THR A 1 -6.45 -11.80 2.65
CA THR A 1 -6.32 -12.15 1.23
C THR A 1 -7.37 -11.44 0.40
N GLN A 2 -6.96 -10.75 -0.64
CA GLN A 2 -7.86 -10.06 -1.56
C GLN A 2 -7.38 -10.26 -3.00
N ALA A 3 -8.22 -9.88 -3.96
CA ALA A 3 -7.89 -10.05 -5.38
C ALA A 3 -7.03 -8.91 -5.92
N THR A 4 -6.06 -9.26 -6.77
CA THR A 4 -5.29 -8.31 -7.57
C THR A 4 -6.17 -7.76 -8.70
N PRO A 5 -5.73 -6.72 -9.43
CA PRO A 5 -6.48 -6.22 -10.60
C PRO A 5 -6.74 -7.28 -11.66
N GLU A 6 -5.88 -8.32 -11.74
CA GLU A 6 -6.03 -9.46 -12.67
C GLU A 6 -6.92 -10.57 -12.12
N GLY A 7 -7.44 -10.43 -10.89
CA GLY A 7 -8.33 -11.40 -10.25
C GLY A 7 -7.65 -12.51 -9.48
N GLU A 8 -6.33 -12.47 -9.35
CA GLU A 8 -5.59 -13.46 -8.55
C GLU A 8 -5.67 -13.11 -7.07
N LEU A 9 -5.78 -14.10 -6.19
CA LEU A 9 -5.80 -13.87 -4.75
C LEU A 9 -4.36 -13.69 -4.22
N LEU A 10 -4.17 -12.65 -3.41
CA LEU A 10 -2.89 -12.34 -2.79
C LEU A 10 -3.10 -12.06 -1.31
N SER A 11 -2.29 -12.69 -0.46
CA SER A 11 -2.22 -12.37 0.97
C SER A 11 -1.21 -11.27 1.20
N ILE A 12 -1.55 -10.24 1.98
CA ILE A 12 -0.61 -9.16 2.28
C ILE A 12 0.62 -9.67 3.05
N LEU A 13 0.43 -10.70 3.89
CA LEU A 13 1.54 -11.32 4.63
C LEU A 13 2.41 -12.21 3.74
N GLY A 14 1.95 -12.51 2.53
CA GLY A 14 2.73 -13.24 1.52
C GLY A 14 3.57 -12.34 0.63
N VAL A 15 3.45 -11.02 0.76
CA VAL A 15 4.27 -10.08 0.00
C VAL A 15 5.69 -10.09 0.56
N GLU A 16 6.66 -10.38 -0.31
CA GLU A 16 8.05 -10.53 0.10
C GLU A 16 8.70 -9.18 0.40
N GLY A 17 9.51 -9.14 1.46
CA GLY A 17 10.30 -7.97 1.83
C GLY A 17 10.69 -8.03 3.31
N THR A 18 11.81 -7.42 3.64
CA THR A 18 12.23 -7.23 5.03
C THR A 18 11.27 -6.26 5.72
N TYR A 19 10.86 -5.23 5.00
CA TYR A 19 9.81 -4.29 5.43
C TYR A 19 8.80 -4.13 4.31
N VAL A 20 7.52 -4.20 4.66
CA VAL A 20 6.41 -4.04 3.72
C VAL A 20 5.50 -2.92 4.21
N LEU A 21 5.32 -1.90 3.39
CA LEU A 21 4.37 -0.83 3.65
C LEU A 21 3.00 -1.24 3.10
N VAL A 22 2.02 -1.33 3.97
CA VAL A 22 0.61 -1.55 3.59
C VAL A 22 -0.02 -0.17 3.42
N ASP A 23 -0.31 0.22 2.19
CA ASP A 23 -0.80 1.55 1.84
C ASP A 23 -2.29 1.50 1.51
N PHE A 24 -3.10 2.15 2.33
CA PHE A 24 -4.55 2.24 2.14
C PHE A 24 -4.87 3.49 1.33
N TRP A 25 -5.49 3.29 0.16
CA TRP A 25 -5.75 4.36 -0.79
C TRP A 25 -7.01 4.08 -1.62
N ALA A 26 -7.34 4.99 -2.52
CA ALA A 26 -8.36 4.79 -3.54
C ALA A 26 -8.09 5.71 -4.73
N SER A 27 -8.59 5.34 -5.90
CA SER A 27 -8.42 6.14 -7.12
C SER A 27 -9.11 7.50 -7.02
N TRP A 28 -10.18 7.60 -6.20
CA TRP A 28 -10.92 8.83 -5.97
C TRP A 28 -10.35 9.70 -4.86
N CYS A 29 -9.31 9.25 -4.18
CA CYS A 29 -8.73 9.97 -3.04
C CYS A 29 -7.63 10.90 -3.51
N GLY A 30 -7.91 12.20 -3.59
CA GLY A 30 -6.94 13.21 -4.01
C GLY A 30 -5.66 13.21 -3.19
N PRO A 31 -5.72 13.30 -1.84
CA PRO A 31 -4.52 13.27 -1.00
C PRO A 31 -3.70 11.97 -1.15
N CYS A 32 -4.36 10.82 -1.33
CA CYS A 32 -3.69 9.55 -1.58
C CYS A 32 -2.88 9.62 -2.88
N ARG A 33 -3.51 10.13 -3.94
CA ARG A 33 -2.88 10.26 -5.25
C ARG A 33 -1.70 11.25 -5.22
N ALA A 34 -1.86 12.33 -4.45
CA ALA A 34 -0.79 13.32 -4.27
C ALA A 34 0.44 12.74 -3.55
N ALA A 35 0.25 11.75 -2.67
CA ALA A 35 1.35 11.09 -1.96
C ALA A 35 2.07 10.03 -2.81
N ASN A 36 1.44 9.51 -3.85
CA ASN A 36 1.97 8.40 -4.63
C ASN A 36 3.35 8.64 -5.25
N PRO A 37 3.66 9.82 -5.83
CA PRO A 37 5.02 10.06 -6.36
C PRO A 37 6.13 9.86 -5.34
N ALA A 38 5.92 10.28 -4.09
CA ALA A 38 6.91 10.09 -3.02
C ALA A 38 7.05 8.62 -2.65
N LEU A 39 5.96 7.85 -2.65
CA LEU A 39 5.99 6.41 -2.41
C LEU A 39 6.72 5.68 -3.53
N VAL A 40 6.49 6.05 -4.79
CA VAL A 40 7.21 5.49 -5.94
C VAL A 40 8.71 5.75 -5.80
N ALA A 41 9.10 6.96 -5.41
CA ALA A 41 10.50 7.30 -5.19
C ALA A 41 11.14 6.43 -4.09
N ALA A 42 10.45 6.23 -2.97
CA ALA A 42 10.93 5.38 -1.88
C ALA A 42 11.04 3.90 -2.33
N TYR A 43 10.05 3.43 -3.07
CA TYR A 43 10.07 2.07 -3.62
C TYR A 43 11.29 1.86 -4.53
N ASN A 44 11.51 2.78 -5.46
CA ASN A 44 12.64 2.68 -6.38
C ASN A 44 13.99 2.75 -5.67
N ALA A 45 14.08 3.53 -4.58
CA ALA A 45 15.33 3.67 -3.82
C ALA A 45 15.67 2.43 -2.98
N TYR A 46 14.67 1.75 -2.41
CA TYR A 46 14.89 0.73 -1.39
C TYR A 46 14.38 -0.66 -1.74
N HIS A 47 13.68 -0.83 -2.87
CA HIS A 47 13.11 -2.12 -3.26
C HIS A 47 14.19 -3.23 -3.32
N ASP A 48 15.33 -2.94 -3.92
CA ASP A 48 16.43 -3.89 -4.05
C ASP A 48 17.11 -4.20 -2.72
N LYS A 49 16.79 -3.43 -1.67
CA LYS A 49 17.36 -3.60 -0.33
C LYS A 49 16.41 -4.32 0.62
N GLY A 50 15.24 -4.77 0.14
CA GLY A 50 14.27 -5.50 0.94
C GLY A 50 13.02 -4.72 1.31
N PHE A 51 12.78 -3.56 0.73
CA PHE A 51 11.54 -2.80 0.92
C PHE A 51 10.53 -3.15 -0.16
N ASN A 52 9.29 -3.38 0.26
CA ASN A 52 8.17 -3.55 -0.67
C ASN A 52 6.96 -2.76 -0.19
N ILE A 53 6.01 -2.57 -1.10
CA ILE A 53 4.73 -1.92 -0.80
C ILE A 53 3.62 -2.84 -1.31
N VAL A 54 2.50 -2.87 -0.61
CA VAL A 54 1.26 -3.46 -1.11
C VAL A 54 0.16 -2.42 -0.96
N GLY A 55 -0.55 -2.12 -2.03
CA GLY A 55 -1.67 -1.19 -2.02
C GLY A 55 -2.98 -1.90 -1.72
N ILE A 56 -3.73 -1.38 -0.75
CA ILE A 56 -5.08 -1.85 -0.44
C ILE A 56 -6.03 -0.77 -0.91
N SER A 57 -6.81 -1.05 -1.95
CA SER A 57 -7.74 -0.08 -2.51
C SER A 57 -9.12 -0.15 -1.84
N LEU A 58 -9.65 1.01 -1.49
CA LEU A 58 -11.03 1.16 -1.03
C LEU A 58 -11.97 1.52 -2.18
N ASP A 59 -11.58 1.29 -3.42
CA ASP A 59 -12.43 1.51 -4.58
C ASP A 59 -13.64 0.58 -4.58
N GLN A 60 -14.70 0.98 -5.29
CA GLN A 60 -15.88 0.17 -5.56
C GLN A 60 -15.94 -0.26 -7.03
N ASP A 61 -15.16 0.38 -7.89
CA ASP A 61 -15.17 0.21 -9.34
C ASP A 61 -13.80 -0.28 -9.79
N ALA A 62 -13.75 -1.49 -10.32
CA ALA A 62 -12.49 -2.13 -10.75
C ALA A 62 -11.79 -1.33 -11.86
N GLU A 63 -12.53 -0.76 -12.79
CA GLU A 63 -11.95 -0.02 -13.91
C GLU A 63 -11.30 1.29 -13.44
N LYS A 64 -11.95 2.01 -12.52
CA LYS A 64 -11.38 3.21 -11.92
C LYS A 64 -10.13 2.91 -11.11
N TRP A 65 -10.14 1.80 -10.37
CA TRP A 65 -8.99 1.33 -9.61
C TRP A 65 -7.80 1.05 -10.54
N LYS A 66 -8.01 0.27 -11.58
CA LYS A 66 -6.97 -0.05 -12.58
C LYS A 66 -6.43 1.21 -13.26
N ALA A 67 -7.32 2.13 -13.64
CA ALA A 67 -6.93 3.39 -14.25
C ALA A 67 -6.07 4.24 -13.31
N GLY A 68 -6.38 4.27 -12.02
CA GLY A 68 -5.58 4.98 -11.02
C GLY A 68 -4.19 4.39 -10.86
N ILE A 69 -4.07 3.07 -10.81
CA ILE A 69 -2.78 2.38 -10.75
C ILE A 69 -1.92 2.74 -11.96
N GLU A 70 -2.49 2.69 -13.15
CA GLU A 70 -1.79 2.99 -14.38
C GLU A 70 -1.37 4.47 -14.46
N ALA A 71 -2.30 5.38 -14.14
CA ALA A 71 -2.05 6.82 -14.20
C ALA A 71 -0.93 7.25 -13.25
N ASP A 72 -0.86 6.66 -12.05
CA ASP A 72 0.15 6.99 -11.06
C ASP A 72 1.41 6.13 -11.18
N GLY A 73 1.41 5.14 -12.07
CA GLY A 73 2.57 4.29 -12.33
C GLY A 73 3.01 3.51 -11.12
N LEU A 74 2.07 2.90 -10.38
CA LEU A 74 2.36 2.20 -9.13
C LEU A 74 2.94 0.81 -9.43
N PRO A 75 4.23 0.55 -9.12
CA PRO A 75 4.90 -0.68 -9.54
C PRO A 75 4.71 -1.87 -8.59
N TRP A 76 4.12 -1.64 -7.42
CA TRP A 76 3.98 -2.67 -6.39
C TRP A 76 2.65 -3.42 -6.49
N PRO A 77 2.52 -4.58 -5.81
CA PRO A 77 1.27 -5.34 -5.79
C PRO A 77 0.09 -4.52 -5.26
N GLN A 78 -1.07 -4.75 -5.83
CA GLN A 78 -2.33 -4.09 -5.46
C GLN A 78 -3.41 -5.13 -5.22
N VAL A 79 -4.21 -4.94 -4.17
CA VAL A 79 -5.38 -5.79 -3.91
C VAL A 79 -6.58 -4.94 -3.51
N SER A 80 -7.77 -5.48 -3.71
CA SER A 80 -9.03 -4.88 -3.26
C SER A 80 -10.14 -5.94 -3.25
N ASP A 81 -11.13 -5.76 -2.37
CA ASP A 81 -12.37 -6.51 -2.43
C ASP A 81 -13.53 -5.66 -2.99
N LEU A 82 -13.24 -4.43 -3.42
CA LEU A 82 -14.18 -3.48 -4.01
C LEU A 82 -15.38 -3.16 -3.11
N ASN A 83 -15.16 -3.21 -1.80
CA ASN A 83 -16.20 -2.99 -0.79
C ASN A 83 -16.14 -1.63 -0.10
N PHE A 84 -15.42 -0.67 -0.67
CA PHE A 84 -15.32 0.70 -0.13
C PHE A 84 -14.82 0.66 1.32
N TRP A 85 -15.51 1.33 2.25
CA TRP A 85 -15.11 1.35 3.67
C TRP A 85 -15.30 0.02 4.38
N LYS A 86 -15.97 -0.94 3.74
CA LYS A 86 -16.12 -2.32 4.25
C LYS A 86 -15.02 -3.25 3.77
N ASN A 87 -13.97 -2.73 3.12
CA ASN A 87 -12.80 -3.51 2.76
C ASN A 87 -12.33 -4.29 3.98
N GLU A 88 -12.22 -5.61 3.87
CA GLU A 88 -11.98 -6.50 5.00
C GLU A 88 -10.65 -6.21 5.69
N ILE A 89 -9.60 -5.93 4.92
CA ILE A 89 -8.28 -5.61 5.49
C ILE A 89 -8.32 -4.25 6.19
N ALA A 90 -8.99 -3.26 5.59
CA ALA A 90 -9.16 -1.95 6.20
C ALA A 90 -9.91 -2.03 7.53
N VAL A 91 -10.99 -2.81 7.58
CA VAL A 91 -11.74 -3.04 8.83
C VAL A 91 -10.86 -3.72 9.87
N TYR A 92 -10.09 -4.72 9.47
CA TYR A 92 -9.18 -5.44 10.37
C TYR A 92 -8.19 -4.50 11.06
N TYR A 93 -7.62 -3.55 10.32
CA TYR A 93 -6.66 -2.60 10.86
C TYR A 93 -7.30 -1.32 11.41
N GLY A 94 -8.63 -1.22 11.41
CA GLY A 94 -9.33 -0.07 11.96
C GLY A 94 -9.19 1.21 11.13
N ILE A 95 -9.09 1.08 9.82
CA ILE A 95 -8.93 2.21 8.92
C ILE A 95 -10.26 2.93 8.73
N GLN A 96 -10.33 4.19 9.16
CA GLN A 96 -11.55 5.00 9.09
C GLN A 96 -11.42 6.22 8.18
N TYR A 97 -10.22 6.49 7.68
CA TYR A 97 -9.94 7.54 6.69
C TYR A 97 -8.70 7.14 5.89
N ILE A 98 -8.50 7.77 4.75
CA ILE A 98 -7.33 7.57 3.89
C ILE A 98 -6.80 8.94 3.44
N PRO A 99 -5.48 9.08 3.17
CA PRO A 99 -4.48 8.02 3.16
C PRO A 99 -4.06 7.59 4.57
N GLN A 100 -3.85 6.29 4.74
CA GLN A 100 -3.19 5.72 5.93
C GLN A 100 -2.23 4.61 5.48
N ASN A 101 -1.22 4.36 6.28
CA ASN A 101 -0.31 3.26 6.01
C ASN A 101 0.14 2.57 7.30
N ILE A 102 0.60 1.34 7.13
CA ILE A 102 1.16 0.53 8.22
C ILE A 102 2.43 -0.10 7.67
N LEU A 103 3.53 0.00 8.42
CA LEU A 103 4.78 -0.64 8.05
C LEU A 103 4.95 -1.92 8.86
N LEU A 104 5.12 -3.05 8.16
CA LEU A 104 5.31 -4.36 8.74
C LEU A 104 6.75 -4.83 8.57
N ASP A 105 7.28 -5.53 9.59
CA ASP A 105 8.55 -6.24 9.44
C ASP A 105 8.33 -7.62 8.79
N ASP A 106 9.40 -8.41 8.65
CA ASP A 106 9.34 -9.72 8.01
C ASP A 106 8.58 -10.78 8.83
N ASN A 107 8.25 -10.48 10.07
CA ASN A 107 7.41 -11.32 10.93
C ASN A 107 5.94 -10.87 10.95
N GLY A 108 5.60 -9.84 10.17
CA GLY A 108 4.24 -9.28 10.13
C GLY A 108 3.92 -8.37 11.32
N VAL A 109 4.92 -7.95 12.08
CA VAL A 109 4.74 -7.05 13.23
C VAL A 109 4.72 -5.60 12.75
N ILE A 110 3.77 -4.82 13.27
CA ILE A 110 3.67 -3.39 12.95
C ILE A 110 4.82 -2.65 13.62
N VAL A 111 5.68 -2.03 12.82
CA VAL A 111 6.82 -1.22 13.29
C VAL A 111 6.62 0.27 13.02
N GLY A 112 5.57 0.66 12.30
CA GLY A 112 5.23 2.05 12.04
C GLY A 112 3.81 2.19 11.53
N LYS A 113 3.20 3.37 11.77
CA LYS A 113 1.85 3.69 11.30
C LYS A 113 1.81 5.12 10.82
N ASN A 114 1.14 5.36 9.68
CA ASN A 114 0.92 6.70 9.14
C ASN A 114 2.22 7.49 9.00
N LEU A 115 3.24 6.82 8.45
CA LEU A 115 4.52 7.46 8.21
C LEU A 115 4.40 8.45 7.06
N SER A 116 4.90 9.67 7.28
CA SER A 116 5.10 10.63 6.19
C SER A 116 6.21 10.12 5.27
N PRO A 117 6.32 10.66 4.03
CA PRO A 117 7.44 10.27 3.16
C PRO A 117 8.81 10.48 3.82
N GLU A 118 8.98 11.56 4.58
CA GLU A 118 10.22 11.84 5.29
C GLU A 118 10.50 10.82 6.39
N GLU A 119 9.49 10.51 7.21
CA GLU A 119 9.61 9.51 8.27
C GLU A 119 9.92 8.12 7.69
N LEU A 120 9.25 7.76 6.59
CA LEU A 120 9.50 6.49 5.91
C LEU A 120 10.94 6.41 5.39
N ASN A 121 11.41 7.47 4.71
CA ASN A 121 12.78 7.50 4.20
C ASN A 121 13.81 7.39 5.31
N ASN A 122 13.60 8.11 6.43
CA ASN A 122 14.50 8.03 7.58
C ASN A 122 14.53 6.63 8.18
N PHE A 123 13.38 5.98 8.31
CA PHE A 123 13.31 4.61 8.81
C PHE A 123 14.08 3.64 7.90
N LEU A 124 13.84 3.71 6.60
CA LEU A 124 14.47 2.81 5.64
C LEU A 124 15.98 3.04 5.54
N MET A 125 16.41 4.29 5.58
CA MET A 125 17.83 4.65 5.56
C MET A 125 18.57 4.07 6.78
N ASN A 126 17.91 4.02 7.94
CA ASN A 126 18.51 3.54 9.18
C ASN A 126 18.39 2.03 9.39
N ASN A 127 17.54 1.33 8.63
CA ASN A 127 17.22 -0.07 8.87
C ASN A 127 17.49 -1.00 7.68
N LEU A 128 17.84 -0.47 6.54
CA LEU A 128 18.17 -1.26 5.34
C LEU A 128 19.57 -0.99 4.79
#